data_6cf44843883a43ab985c2b7eb9d73877
#
_entry.id   6cf44843883a43ab985c2b7eb9d73877
#
_cell.length_a   1.000
_cell.length_b   1.000
_cell.length_c   1.000
_cell.angle_alpha   90.00
_cell.angle_beta   90.00
_cell.angle_gamma   90.00
#
_symmetry.space_group_name_H-M   'P 1'
#
loop_
_entity.id
_entity.type
_entity.pdbx_description
1 polymer ?
#
loop_
_entity_poly.entity_id
_entity_poly.type
_entity_poly.pdbx_seq_one_letter_code
_entity_poly.pdbx_strand_id
1 'polypeptide(L)'
;NNVNLLHHINQALKAHTLFKKNTHYMVKNNSVVIIDEFTGRAMEGRRFGDGQHQAIEAKENVFVQPENQTLASITFQNYFRMYPKLSGMTGTALTEEGEFSEIYSLDVIEIPTNEKVERIDEDDEIYKTNEERDEAVIKLIQNSSENNQPVLVGTVSISKSEQISKLLKDKGIKHEVLNAKFHEQEAKIIGYAGMPGAVTIATNMAGRGTDIQLGGNFEIRKQLEIPSEISDDDKKVIDLQKDISTKKALALESGGLFVIGTERHESRRIDNQLRGRTGRQGDIGKSKFLLSLQDDLMRIFGSEKLENMLNKLGLEKGEAIIHPWINKAVEKAQGKVEAHNFEIRKQLLKYDDVMNDQRKVIFEQRKEIMSSDDINLMIKDMRLEVIQKIVSDCIPENSYYSEWNHEKLKNEVETNLNIDIPAKDWVNEDGIVEKEIIERIEKDASHFMAQKVSKIGNNVFREAEKSILLQVLDQCWKDHLLYLDQLRQSIGLRAYGQKDPLNEYKKEAFQLFEMMLSKISFMITSILAKVVIGEENTPDKSPSNKTKDNFGKISRNQQCPCGSGKKFKHCCGKL
;
A
#
# COMPACT_ATOMS: atom_id res chain seq x y z
N ASN A 1 -8.52 -11.51 -29.89
CA ASN A 1 -9.11 -12.58 -29.00
C ASN A 1 -8.06 -13.52 -28.41
N ASN A 2 -6.94 -13.82 -29.10
CA ASN A 2 -5.92 -14.75 -28.59
C ASN A 2 -5.05 -14.15 -27.47
N VAL A 3 -4.85 -12.85 -27.43
CA VAL A 3 -4.02 -12.17 -26.42
C VAL A 3 -4.66 -12.28 -25.02
N ASN A 4 -5.96 -12.04 -24.91
CA ASN A 4 -6.69 -12.16 -23.65
C ASN A 4 -6.68 -13.62 -23.14
N LEU A 5 -6.84 -14.59 -24.04
CA LEU A 5 -6.76 -16.00 -23.68
C LEU A 5 -5.37 -16.37 -23.15
N LEU A 6 -4.31 -15.91 -23.81
CA LEU A 6 -2.93 -16.12 -23.37
C LEU A 6 -2.68 -15.49 -22.00
N HIS A 7 -3.21 -14.27 -21.76
CA HIS A 7 -3.12 -13.61 -20.47
C HIS A 7 -3.78 -14.46 -19.36
N HIS A 8 -5.01 -14.92 -19.57
CA HIS A 8 -5.72 -15.77 -18.59
C HIS A 8 -5.00 -17.09 -18.33
N ILE A 9 -4.45 -17.73 -19.36
CA ILE A 9 -3.66 -18.96 -19.21
C ILE A 9 -2.41 -18.68 -18.35
N ASN A 10 -1.69 -17.58 -18.61
CA ASN A 10 -0.52 -17.21 -17.84
C ASN A 10 -0.85 -16.93 -16.37
N GLN A 11 -1.95 -16.22 -16.09
CA GLN A 11 -2.36 -15.96 -14.71
C GLN A 11 -2.81 -17.25 -13.98
N ALA A 12 -3.52 -18.14 -14.66
CA ALA A 12 -3.87 -19.45 -14.13
C ALA A 12 -2.62 -20.29 -13.82
N LEU A 13 -1.64 -20.32 -14.75
CA LEU A 13 -0.38 -21.03 -14.54
C LEU A 13 0.38 -20.48 -13.33
N LYS A 14 0.52 -19.15 -13.20
CA LYS A 14 1.12 -18.51 -12.04
C LYS A 14 0.39 -18.86 -10.74
N ALA A 15 -0.95 -18.82 -10.75
CA ALA A 15 -1.75 -19.17 -9.59
C ALA A 15 -1.48 -20.59 -9.09
N HIS A 16 -1.30 -21.55 -10.01
CA HIS A 16 -1.05 -22.95 -9.66
C HIS A 16 0.41 -23.25 -9.28
N THR A 17 1.38 -22.59 -9.90
CA THR A 17 2.81 -22.89 -9.73
C THR A 17 3.49 -22.03 -8.68
N LEU A 18 3.25 -20.73 -8.67
CA LEU A 18 3.95 -19.77 -7.83
C LEU A 18 3.23 -19.48 -6.51
N PHE A 19 1.89 -19.42 -6.52
CA PHE A 19 1.12 -19.03 -5.34
C PHE A 19 0.70 -20.25 -4.51
N LYS A 20 1.23 -20.34 -3.28
CA LYS A 20 0.95 -21.44 -2.34
C LYS A 20 -0.01 -20.96 -1.25
N LYS A 21 -1.02 -21.80 -0.96
CA LYS A 21 -1.96 -21.59 0.14
C LYS A 21 -1.23 -21.59 1.50
N ASN A 22 -1.65 -20.74 2.41
CA ASN A 22 -1.08 -20.53 3.74
C ASN A 22 0.36 -19.96 3.77
N THR A 23 0.91 -19.60 2.62
CA THR A 23 2.19 -18.89 2.48
C THR A 23 1.96 -17.52 1.88
N HIS A 24 1.42 -17.45 0.66
CA HIS A 24 1.17 -16.21 -0.07
C HIS A 24 -0.27 -15.70 0.10
N TYR A 25 -1.21 -16.60 0.38
CA TYR A 25 -2.63 -16.29 0.62
C TYR A 25 -3.28 -17.33 1.52
N MET A 26 -4.40 -16.95 2.14
CA MET A 26 -5.29 -17.86 2.87
C MET A 26 -6.72 -17.71 2.35
N VAL A 27 -7.55 -18.72 2.61
CA VAL A 27 -9.00 -18.64 2.37
C VAL A 27 -9.70 -18.45 3.70
N LYS A 28 -10.38 -17.31 3.87
CA LYS A 28 -11.13 -16.94 5.07
C LYS A 28 -12.52 -16.48 4.64
N ASN A 29 -13.57 -16.98 5.28
CA ASN A 29 -14.96 -16.60 4.97
C ASN A 29 -15.32 -16.70 3.47
N ASN A 30 -14.88 -17.76 2.81
CA ASN A 30 -15.08 -17.98 1.38
C ASN A 30 -14.49 -16.90 0.46
N SER A 31 -13.44 -16.22 0.91
CA SER A 31 -12.68 -15.24 0.13
C SER A 31 -11.18 -15.47 0.26
N VAL A 32 -10.43 -15.11 -0.77
CA VAL A 32 -8.96 -15.14 -0.76
C VAL A 32 -8.45 -13.89 -0.07
N VAL A 33 -7.57 -14.06 0.91
CA VAL A 33 -6.90 -12.99 1.63
C VAL A 33 -5.40 -13.14 1.45
N ILE A 34 -4.71 -12.07 1.05
CA ILE A 34 -3.26 -12.05 0.85
C ILE A 34 -2.56 -12.18 2.20
N ILE A 35 -1.47 -12.94 2.22
CA ILE A 35 -0.53 -12.99 3.35
C ILE A 35 0.73 -12.24 2.92
N ASP A 36 1.18 -11.30 3.73
CA ASP A 36 2.47 -10.64 3.56
C ASP A 36 3.59 -11.63 3.87
N GLU A 37 4.47 -11.89 2.92
CA GLU A 37 5.53 -12.88 3.05
C GLU A 37 6.52 -12.55 4.18
N PHE A 38 6.78 -11.27 4.42
CA PHE A 38 7.75 -10.81 5.42
C PHE A 38 7.15 -10.77 6.82
N THR A 39 5.94 -10.25 6.96
CA THR A 39 5.28 -10.11 8.26
C THR A 39 4.34 -11.27 8.57
N GLY A 40 3.92 -12.04 7.56
CA GLY A 40 2.91 -13.10 7.64
C GLY A 40 1.51 -12.60 7.98
N ARG A 41 1.29 -11.30 7.99
CA ARG A 41 -0.01 -10.71 8.32
C ARG A 41 -1.00 -10.90 7.18
N ALA A 42 -2.23 -11.24 7.54
CA ALA A 42 -3.35 -11.24 6.61
C ALA A 42 -3.69 -9.79 6.20
N MET A 43 -3.67 -9.52 4.91
CA MET A 43 -3.96 -8.20 4.35
C MET A 43 -5.41 -8.18 3.84
N GLU A 44 -6.35 -7.99 4.74
CA GLU A 44 -7.77 -7.87 4.37
C GLU A 44 -7.99 -6.64 3.48
N GLY A 45 -8.79 -6.81 2.41
CA GLY A 45 -9.10 -5.73 1.46
C GLY A 45 -8.06 -5.51 0.36
N ARG A 46 -6.86 -6.10 0.44
CA ARG A 46 -5.89 -6.09 -0.66
C ARG A 46 -6.14 -7.23 -1.64
N ARG A 47 -5.85 -6.98 -2.91
CA ARG A 47 -5.98 -7.96 -3.98
C ARG A 47 -4.73 -7.95 -4.86
N PHE A 48 -4.36 -9.10 -5.44
CA PHE A 48 -3.36 -9.14 -6.52
C PHE A 48 -3.94 -8.49 -7.77
N GLY A 49 -3.13 -7.75 -8.51
CA GLY A 49 -3.51 -7.13 -9.77
C GLY A 49 -3.52 -8.08 -10.96
N ASP A 50 -3.83 -7.54 -12.13
CA ASP A 50 -3.74 -8.22 -13.44
C ASP A 50 -4.54 -9.51 -13.56
N GLY A 51 -5.66 -9.65 -12.86
CA GLY A 51 -6.45 -10.87 -12.88
C GLY A 51 -5.86 -12.05 -12.07
N GLN A 52 -4.71 -11.87 -11.41
CA GLN A 52 -4.06 -12.91 -10.61
C GLN A 52 -4.91 -13.30 -9.40
N HIS A 53 -5.58 -12.34 -8.75
CA HIS A 53 -6.46 -12.64 -7.61
C HIS A 53 -7.65 -13.53 -8.04
N GLN A 54 -8.28 -13.18 -9.16
CA GLN A 54 -9.37 -13.95 -9.75
C GLN A 54 -8.92 -15.36 -10.15
N ALA A 55 -7.69 -15.50 -10.65
CA ALA A 55 -7.12 -16.82 -10.97
C ALA A 55 -6.93 -17.68 -9.70
N ILE A 56 -6.54 -17.08 -8.58
CA ILE A 56 -6.43 -17.77 -7.28
C ILE A 56 -7.83 -18.09 -6.71
N GLU A 57 -8.79 -17.15 -6.82
CA GLU A 57 -10.19 -17.38 -6.43
C GLU A 57 -10.78 -18.57 -7.18
N ALA A 58 -10.54 -18.65 -8.50
CA ALA A 58 -10.97 -19.78 -9.33
C ALA A 58 -10.26 -21.09 -8.93
N LYS A 59 -8.95 -21.04 -8.65
CA LYS A 59 -8.17 -22.20 -8.17
C LYS A 59 -8.74 -22.78 -6.87
N GLU A 60 -9.14 -21.92 -5.93
CA GLU A 60 -9.67 -22.33 -4.62
C GLU A 60 -11.18 -22.57 -4.63
N ASN A 61 -11.85 -22.49 -5.80
CA ASN A 61 -13.29 -22.64 -5.99
C ASN A 61 -14.12 -21.70 -5.07
N VAL A 62 -13.63 -20.50 -4.83
CA VAL A 62 -14.38 -19.44 -4.16
C VAL A 62 -15.02 -18.50 -5.19
N PHE A 63 -15.95 -17.64 -4.76
CA PHE A 63 -16.60 -16.69 -5.66
C PHE A 63 -15.58 -15.74 -6.29
N VAL A 64 -15.52 -15.72 -7.62
CA VAL A 64 -14.64 -14.81 -8.37
C VAL A 64 -15.26 -13.40 -8.38
N GLN A 65 -14.60 -12.46 -7.73
CA GLN A 65 -15.07 -11.08 -7.65
C GLN A 65 -14.52 -10.24 -8.81
N PRO A 66 -15.25 -9.19 -9.25
CA PRO A 66 -14.72 -8.26 -10.23
C PRO A 66 -13.46 -7.57 -9.73
N GLU A 67 -12.63 -7.11 -10.67
CA GLU A 67 -11.42 -6.36 -10.34
C GLU A 67 -11.75 -5.00 -9.74
N ASN A 68 -11.03 -4.61 -8.70
CA ASN A 68 -11.17 -3.29 -8.11
C ASN A 68 -10.49 -2.26 -9.00
N GLN A 69 -11.21 -1.18 -9.31
CA GLN A 69 -10.64 -0.06 -10.04
C GLN A 69 -9.92 0.89 -9.07
N THR A 70 -8.65 1.18 -9.34
CA THR A 70 -7.89 2.15 -8.55
C THR A 70 -8.48 3.54 -8.72
N LEU A 71 -8.91 4.16 -7.65
CA LEU A 71 -9.48 5.53 -7.66
C LEU A 71 -8.38 6.59 -7.55
N ALA A 72 -7.37 6.31 -6.74
CA ALA A 72 -6.23 7.18 -6.50
C ALA A 72 -5.05 6.36 -5.96
N SER A 73 -3.84 6.82 -6.23
CA SER A 73 -2.59 6.23 -5.73
C SER A 73 -1.63 7.33 -5.34
N ILE A 74 -0.89 7.13 -4.26
CA ILE A 74 0.18 8.03 -3.80
C ILE A 74 1.23 7.20 -3.08
N THR A 75 2.50 7.49 -3.30
CA THR A 75 3.57 6.89 -2.49
C THR A 75 3.61 7.50 -1.10
N PHE A 76 4.11 6.74 -0.11
CA PHE A 76 4.30 7.27 1.25
C PHE A 76 5.18 8.52 1.25
N GLN A 77 6.23 8.52 0.43
CA GLN A 77 7.15 9.65 0.31
C GLN A 77 6.42 10.92 -0.13
N ASN A 78 5.64 10.86 -1.21
CA ASN A 78 4.89 12.00 -1.69
C ASN A 78 3.76 12.41 -0.76
N TYR A 79 3.12 11.45 -0.07
CA TYR A 79 2.11 11.74 0.94
C TYR A 79 2.68 12.57 2.10
N PHE A 80 3.80 12.15 2.68
CA PHE A 80 4.41 12.88 3.79
C PHE A 80 5.05 14.22 3.36
N ARG A 81 5.53 14.34 2.12
CA ARG A 81 6.01 15.62 1.56
C ARG A 81 4.92 16.68 1.38
N MET A 82 3.63 16.29 1.47
CA MET A 82 2.53 17.27 1.44
C MET A 82 2.41 18.09 2.73
N TYR A 83 2.99 17.63 3.83
CA TYR A 83 2.92 18.36 5.10
C TYR A 83 3.97 19.46 5.15
N PRO A 84 3.57 20.73 5.44
CA PRO A 84 4.51 21.86 5.53
C PRO A 84 5.44 21.76 6.75
N LYS A 85 5.03 21.03 7.80
CA LYS A 85 5.85 20.68 8.96
C LYS A 85 5.80 19.18 9.16
N LEU A 86 6.95 18.55 9.09
CA LEU A 86 7.10 17.10 9.28
C LEU A 86 8.20 16.85 10.30
N SER A 87 7.93 15.99 11.26
CA SER A 87 8.91 15.49 12.22
C SER A 87 8.56 14.07 12.63
N GLY A 88 9.53 13.34 13.17
CA GLY A 88 9.33 11.99 13.64
C GLY A 88 10.32 11.64 14.74
N MET A 89 10.06 10.53 15.44
CA MET A 89 10.94 10.02 16.49
C MET A 89 11.12 8.52 16.33
N THR A 90 12.37 8.08 16.39
CA THR A 90 12.72 6.66 16.39
C THR A 90 14.09 6.47 17.05
N GLY A 91 14.31 5.32 17.66
CA GLY A 91 15.64 4.98 18.20
C GLY A 91 16.66 4.53 17.15
N THR A 92 16.32 4.54 15.87
CA THR A 92 17.16 3.97 14.80
C THR A 92 17.21 4.84 13.54
N ALA A 93 17.04 6.17 13.67
CA ALA A 93 17.03 7.08 12.52
C ALA A 93 18.42 7.31 11.90
N LEU A 94 19.48 7.26 12.69
CA LEU A 94 20.83 7.65 12.27
C LEU A 94 21.35 6.83 11.08
N THR A 95 20.98 5.56 10.97
CA THR A 95 21.37 4.69 9.84
C THR A 95 20.76 5.12 8.51
N GLU A 96 19.66 5.87 8.55
CA GLU A 96 18.88 6.32 7.38
C GLU A 96 18.92 7.85 7.20
N GLU A 97 19.86 8.55 7.86
CA GLU A 97 20.00 10.01 7.83
C GLU A 97 20.04 10.56 6.40
N GLY A 98 20.83 9.91 5.53
CA GLY A 98 20.93 10.29 4.12
C GLY A 98 19.61 10.24 3.37
N GLU A 99 18.77 9.22 3.63
CA GLU A 99 17.43 9.10 3.03
C GLU A 99 16.47 10.17 3.57
N PHE A 100 16.50 10.45 4.88
CA PHE A 100 15.68 11.51 5.47
C PHE A 100 16.05 12.90 4.93
N SER A 101 17.32 13.18 4.78
CA SER A 101 17.80 14.45 4.23
C SER A 101 17.42 14.59 2.75
N GLU A 102 17.67 13.58 1.92
CA GLU A 102 17.47 13.68 0.48
C GLU A 102 15.98 13.69 0.07
N ILE A 103 15.15 12.86 0.73
CA ILE A 103 13.74 12.74 0.35
C ILE A 103 12.86 13.78 1.02
N TYR A 104 13.08 14.05 2.32
CA TYR A 104 12.18 14.87 3.14
C TYR A 104 12.80 16.18 3.59
N SER A 105 14.10 16.42 3.32
CA SER A 105 14.86 17.58 3.82
C SER A 105 14.82 17.67 5.36
N LEU A 106 14.90 16.50 6.01
CA LEU A 106 14.90 16.39 7.47
C LEU A 106 16.30 16.07 7.98
N ASP A 107 16.74 16.81 8.99
CA ASP A 107 17.96 16.52 9.75
C ASP A 107 17.65 15.49 10.84
N VAL A 108 18.61 14.60 11.11
CA VAL A 108 18.53 13.63 12.20
C VAL A 108 19.32 14.16 13.40
N ILE A 109 18.63 14.34 14.53
CA ILE A 109 19.23 14.83 15.78
C ILE A 109 19.21 13.70 16.79
N GLU A 110 20.39 13.34 17.29
CA GLU A 110 20.52 12.35 18.36
C GLU A 110 20.26 13.00 19.72
N ILE A 111 19.26 12.48 20.44
CA ILE A 111 18.96 12.91 21.81
C ILE A 111 19.57 11.88 22.76
N PRO A 112 20.44 12.28 23.70
CA PRO A 112 21.03 11.37 24.67
C PRO A 112 19.96 10.60 25.45
N THR A 113 20.27 9.33 25.78
CA THR A 113 19.39 8.51 26.60
C THR A 113 19.29 9.05 28.02
N ASN A 114 18.09 8.93 28.64
CA ASN A 114 17.86 9.38 30.01
C ASN A 114 18.75 8.62 31.03
N GLU A 115 18.83 7.29 30.87
CA GLU A 115 19.69 6.43 31.66
C GLU A 115 20.82 5.87 30.79
N LYS A 116 21.96 5.58 31.40
CA LYS A 116 23.08 4.97 30.68
C LYS A 116 22.68 3.59 30.14
N VAL A 117 23.08 3.30 28.91
CA VAL A 117 22.84 1.99 28.30
C VAL A 117 23.81 0.97 28.90
N GLU A 118 23.26 0.01 29.68
CA GLU A 118 24.02 -1.08 30.33
C GLU A 118 23.94 -2.40 29.52
N ARG A 119 23.41 -2.33 28.30
CA ARG A 119 23.35 -3.49 27.39
C ARG A 119 24.73 -3.83 26.84
N ILE A 120 25.04 -5.11 26.81
CA ILE A 120 26.26 -5.66 26.20
C ILE A 120 25.90 -6.26 24.84
N ASP A 121 26.42 -5.66 23.78
CA ASP A 121 26.30 -6.20 22.43
C ASP A 121 27.56 -7.07 22.15
N GLU A 122 27.39 -8.41 22.19
CA GLU A 122 28.47 -9.36 21.93
C GLU A 122 28.80 -9.41 20.43
N ASP A 123 30.03 -9.84 20.12
CA ASP A 123 30.47 -10.06 18.74
C ASP A 123 29.64 -11.16 18.05
N ASP A 124 29.45 -11.03 16.76
CA ASP A 124 28.73 -12.00 15.95
C ASP A 124 29.52 -13.31 15.86
N GLU A 125 28.81 -14.43 15.89
CA GLU A 125 29.37 -15.77 15.66
C GLU A 125 28.98 -16.25 14.27
N ILE A 126 29.97 -16.67 13.45
CA ILE A 126 29.68 -17.18 12.09
C ILE A 126 30.00 -18.67 12.04
N TYR A 127 29.01 -19.44 11.64
CA TYR A 127 29.06 -20.87 11.40
C TYR A 127 29.11 -21.21 9.91
N LYS A 128 29.64 -22.37 9.58
CA LYS A 128 29.76 -22.81 8.20
C LYS A 128 28.40 -23.14 7.58
N THR A 129 27.52 -23.78 8.34
CA THR A 129 26.21 -24.24 7.89
C THR A 129 25.07 -23.73 8.77
N ASN A 130 23.86 -23.71 8.23
CA ASN A 130 22.66 -23.37 8.99
C ASN A 130 22.41 -24.34 10.14
N GLU A 131 22.72 -25.62 9.95
CA GLU A 131 22.54 -26.67 10.96
C GLU A 131 23.44 -26.44 12.19
N GLU A 132 24.72 -26.11 11.96
CA GLU A 132 25.67 -25.78 13.04
C GLU A 132 25.26 -24.55 13.83
N ARG A 133 24.81 -23.51 13.13
CA ARG A 133 24.25 -22.30 13.74
C ARG A 133 23.02 -22.62 14.58
N ASP A 134 22.04 -23.36 14.02
CA ASP A 134 20.80 -23.70 14.72
C ASP A 134 21.08 -24.54 15.97
N GLU A 135 22.04 -25.47 15.92
CA GLU A 135 22.49 -26.20 17.10
C GLU A 135 23.12 -25.29 18.17
N ALA A 136 23.92 -24.31 17.76
CA ALA A 136 24.51 -23.33 18.66
C ALA A 136 23.44 -22.41 19.29
N VAL A 137 22.48 -21.94 18.50
CA VAL A 137 21.32 -21.17 19.00
C VAL A 137 20.57 -21.96 20.08
N ILE A 138 20.28 -23.23 19.83
CA ILE A 138 19.55 -24.08 20.79
C ILE A 138 20.33 -24.26 22.08
N LYS A 139 21.64 -24.54 22.01
CA LYS A 139 22.50 -24.65 23.20
C LYS A 139 22.51 -23.36 24.03
N LEU A 140 22.58 -22.21 23.34
CA LEU A 140 22.59 -20.91 24.00
C LEU A 140 21.25 -20.61 24.67
N ILE A 141 20.13 -20.93 24.02
CA ILE A 141 18.78 -20.81 24.59
C ILE A 141 18.64 -21.71 25.81
N GLN A 142 19.07 -22.98 25.73
CA GLN A 142 18.98 -23.93 26.82
C GLN A 142 19.74 -23.43 28.03
N ASN A 143 21.02 -23.08 27.88
CA ASN A 143 21.86 -22.58 28.95
C ASN A 143 21.27 -21.33 29.62
N SER A 144 20.76 -20.39 28.83
CA SER A 144 20.16 -19.16 29.36
C SER A 144 18.87 -19.45 30.13
N SER A 145 17.99 -20.30 29.60
CA SER A 145 16.72 -20.65 30.24
C SER A 145 16.93 -21.41 31.54
N GLU A 146 17.91 -22.34 31.60
CA GLU A 146 18.29 -23.07 32.82
C GLU A 146 18.84 -22.14 33.92
N ASN A 147 19.47 -21.03 33.50
CA ASN A 147 19.96 -19.98 34.41
C ASN A 147 18.90 -18.90 34.73
N ASN A 148 17.61 -19.14 34.46
CA ASN A 148 16.51 -18.18 34.63
C ASN A 148 16.65 -16.88 33.83
N GLN A 149 17.52 -16.82 32.82
CA GLN A 149 17.64 -15.66 31.97
C GLN A 149 16.53 -15.67 30.90
N PRO A 150 15.70 -14.62 30.78
CA PRO A 150 14.72 -14.53 29.70
C PRO A 150 15.42 -14.36 28.35
N VAL A 151 14.92 -15.07 27.32
CA VAL A 151 15.52 -15.10 25.99
C VAL A 151 14.48 -14.66 24.93
N LEU A 152 14.89 -13.73 24.08
CA LEU A 152 14.15 -13.36 22.87
C LEU A 152 14.95 -13.75 21.64
N VAL A 153 14.42 -14.66 20.84
CA VAL A 153 15.04 -15.11 19.59
C VAL A 153 14.42 -14.38 18.42
N GLY A 154 15.20 -13.55 17.74
CA GLY A 154 14.80 -12.85 16.52
C GLY A 154 15.06 -13.66 15.27
N THR A 155 14.05 -13.86 14.43
CA THR A 155 14.15 -14.55 13.14
C THR A 155 13.68 -13.67 12.00
N VAL A 156 14.23 -13.85 10.79
CA VAL A 156 13.94 -13.01 9.60
C VAL A 156 12.60 -13.38 8.98
N SER A 157 12.17 -14.64 9.11
CA SER A 157 10.95 -15.15 8.48
C SER A 157 10.15 -16.08 9.39
N ILE A 158 8.86 -16.27 9.03
CA ILE A 158 7.99 -17.21 9.74
C ILE A 158 8.50 -18.64 9.62
N SER A 159 8.98 -19.05 8.45
CA SER A 159 9.50 -20.39 8.22
C SER A 159 10.70 -20.69 9.13
N LYS A 160 11.59 -19.73 9.34
CA LYS A 160 12.71 -19.84 10.28
C LYS A 160 12.23 -19.93 11.73
N SER A 161 11.22 -19.13 12.11
CA SER A 161 10.64 -19.21 13.46
C SER A 161 10.02 -20.57 13.74
N GLU A 162 9.33 -21.16 12.76
CA GLU A 162 8.73 -22.49 12.85
C GLU A 162 9.81 -23.60 12.89
N GLN A 163 10.90 -23.46 12.12
CA GLN A 163 12.03 -24.38 12.14
C GLN A 163 12.68 -24.43 13.53
N ILE A 164 13.04 -23.27 14.10
CA ILE A 164 13.63 -23.19 15.44
C ILE A 164 12.66 -23.70 16.51
N SER A 165 11.37 -23.35 16.40
CA SER A 165 10.33 -23.85 17.29
C SER A 165 10.26 -25.39 17.28
N LYS A 166 10.35 -26.02 16.11
CA LYS A 166 10.37 -27.48 16.00
C LYS A 166 11.58 -28.07 16.69
N LEU A 167 12.77 -27.53 16.46
CA LEU A 167 14.01 -27.99 17.08
C LEU A 167 13.99 -27.85 18.62
N LEU A 168 13.42 -26.75 19.15
CA LEU A 168 13.25 -26.57 20.60
C LEU A 168 12.25 -27.57 21.21
N LYS A 169 11.14 -27.86 20.48
CA LYS A 169 10.19 -28.90 20.89
C LYS A 169 10.84 -30.28 20.97
N ASP A 170 11.63 -30.63 19.96
CA ASP A 170 12.37 -31.92 19.92
C ASP A 170 13.36 -32.07 21.09
N LYS A 171 13.86 -30.94 21.62
CA LYS A 171 14.71 -30.88 22.82
C LYS A 171 13.93 -30.72 24.15
N GLY A 172 12.59 -30.61 24.07
CA GLY A 172 11.75 -30.45 25.26
C GLY A 172 11.82 -29.06 25.93
N ILE A 173 12.34 -28.04 25.24
CA ILE A 173 12.45 -26.67 25.76
C ILE A 173 11.11 -25.95 25.58
N LYS A 174 10.52 -25.49 26.69
CA LYS A 174 9.28 -24.69 26.67
C LYS A 174 9.55 -23.33 26.05
N HIS A 175 8.73 -22.93 25.08
CA HIS A 175 8.86 -21.64 24.41
C HIS A 175 7.53 -21.20 23.84
N GLU A 176 7.41 -19.89 23.60
CA GLU A 176 6.29 -19.26 22.91
C GLU A 176 6.75 -18.72 21.55
N VAL A 177 5.86 -18.78 20.53
CA VAL A 177 6.16 -18.28 19.20
C VAL A 177 5.29 -17.08 18.89
N LEU A 178 5.94 -15.96 18.64
CA LEU A 178 5.32 -14.70 18.29
C LEU A 178 5.54 -14.42 16.80
N ASN A 179 4.57 -14.78 16.00
CA ASN A 179 4.54 -14.48 14.59
C ASN A 179 3.14 -14.01 14.18
N ALA A 180 3.01 -13.48 12.97
CA ALA A 180 1.76 -12.89 12.52
C ALA A 180 0.57 -13.86 12.38
N LYS A 181 0.80 -15.17 12.46
CA LYS A 181 -0.28 -16.18 12.53
C LYS A 181 -1.04 -16.12 13.86
N PHE A 182 -0.38 -15.67 14.94
CA PHE A 182 -0.91 -15.64 16.30
C PHE A 182 -1.13 -14.22 16.83
N HIS A 183 -1.53 -13.32 15.96
CA HIS A 183 -1.71 -11.91 16.28
C HIS A 183 -2.66 -11.66 17.48
N GLU A 184 -3.71 -12.46 17.63
CA GLU A 184 -4.65 -12.34 18.76
C GLU A 184 -4.01 -12.67 20.13
N GLN A 185 -2.90 -13.44 20.14
CA GLN A 185 -2.18 -13.81 21.35
C GLN A 185 -0.92 -12.96 21.58
N GLU A 186 -0.62 -12.04 20.67
CA GLU A 186 0.61 -11.23 20.70
C GLU A 186 0.79 -10.51 22.04
N ALA A 187 -0.22 -9.80 22.52
CA ALA A 187 -0.17 -9.08 23.78
C ALA A 187 0.11 -10.01 24.97
N LYS A 188 -0.52 -11.20 24.99
CA LYS A 188 -0.33 -12.19 26.03
C LYS A 188 1.12 -12.69 26.04
N ILE A 189 1.65 -13.11 24.89
CA ILE A 189 3.01 -13.64 24.77
C ILE A 189 4.03 -12.60 25.22
N ILE A 190 3.89 -11.35 24.77
CA ILE A 190 4.79 -10.25 25.15
C ILE A 190 4.70 -9.94 26.65
N GLY A 191 3.49 -10.01 27.22
CA GLY A 191 3.27 -9.79 28.64
C GLY A 191 4.08 -10.71 29.54
N TYR A 192 4.43 -11.91 29.07
CA TYR A 192 5.21 -12.92 29.80
C TYR A 192 6.66 -13.09 29.31
N ALA A 193 7.03 -12.48 28.17
CA ALA A 193 8.34 -12.67 27.54
C ALA A 193 9.53 -12.24 28.41
N GLY A 194 9.34 -11.32 29.36
CA GLY A 194 10.37 -10.88 30.32
C GLY A 194 10.44 -11.66 31.63
N MET A 195 9.67 -12.74 31.77
CA MET A 195 9.73 -13.58 32.98
C MET A 195 11.02 -14.41 33.04
N PRO A 196 11.53 -14.72 34.24
CA PRO A 196 12.71 -15.55 34.41
C PRO A 196 12.58 -16.89 33.65
N GLY A 197 13.58 -17.22 32.83
CA GLY A 197 13.64 -18.46 32.05
C GLY A 197 12.66 -18.54 30.88
N ALA A 198 11.90 -17.48 30.59
CA ALA A 198 10.99 -17.43 29.44
C ALA A 198 11.78 -17.45 28.12
N VAL A 199 11.34 -18.27 27.16
CA VAL A 199 11.91 -18.32 25.81
C VAL A 199 10.83 -17.90 24.82
N THR A 200 11.09 -16.81 24.09
CA THR A 200 10.16 -16.28 23.07
C THR A 200 10.86 -16.22 21.73
N ILE A 201 10.28 -16.85 20.71
CA ILE A 201 10.74 -16.73 19.32
C ILE A 201 9.87 -15.69 18.65
N ALA A 202 10.47 -14.65 18.10
CA ALA A 202 9.73 -13.58 17.42
C ALA A 202 10.24 -13.36 16.01
N THR A 203 9.32 -13.22 15.05
CA THR A 203 9.68 -12.63 13.76
C THR A 203 9.90 -11.14 13.95
N ASN A 204 10.74 -10.57 13.10
CA ASN A 204 11.26 -9.21 13.16
C ASN A 204 10.25 -8.11 13.56
N MET A 205 9.03 -8.15 13.01
CA MET A 205 8.00 -7.11 13.24
C MET A 205 7.04 -7.45 14.39
N ALA A 206 7.08 -8.66 14.90
CA ALA A 206 6.19 -9.08 15.98
C ALA A 206 6.56 -8.37 17.29
N GLY A 207 5.55 -7.91 18.02
CA GLY A 207 5.73 -7.15 19.26
C GLY A 207 6.22 -5.72 19.09
N ARG A 208 6.23 -5.16 17.88
CA ARG A 208 6.59 -3.74 17.68
C ARG A 208 5.55 -2.83 18.33
N GLY A 209 6.05 -1.82 19.08
CA GLY A 209 5.19 -0.89 19.82
C GLY A 209 4.80 -1.37 21.22
N THR A 210 5.15 -2.63 21.59
CA THR A 210 4.92 -3.16 22.93
C THR A 210 6.23 -3.38 23.64
N ASP A 211 6.30 -3.02 24.92
CA ASP A 211 7.49 -3.13 25.75
C ASP A 211 7.59 -4.52 26.39
N ILE A 212 8.79 -5.12 26.35
CA ILE A 212 9.11 -6.36 27.09
C ILE A 212 9.69 -5.94 28.45
N GLN A 213 8.86 -6.01 29.47
CA GLN A 213 9.25 -5.66 30.84
C GLN A 213 9.77 -6.89 31.57
N LEU A 214 10.93 -6.76 32.23
CA LEU A 214 11.48 -7.82 33.07
C LEU A 214 10.55 -8.13 34.25
N GLY A 215 10.35 -9.43 34.52
CA GLY A 215 9.36 -9.90 35.49
C GLY A 215 7.93 -10.01 34.97
N GLY A 216 7.68 -9.53 33.75
CA GLY A 216 6.38 -9.48 33.05
C GLY A 216 5.75 -8.10 33.05
N ASN A 217 4.92 -7.83 32.04
CA ASN A 217 4.22 -6.55 31.88
C ASN A 217 3.02 -6.47 32.83
N PHE A 218 3.03 -5.51 33.74
CA PHE A 218 2.01 -5.34 34.76
C PHE A 218 0.61 -5.12 34.18
N GLU A 219 0.46 -4.20 33.22
CA GLU A 219 -0.85 -3.86 32.65
C GLU A 219 -1.48 -5.05 31.91
N ILE A 220 -0.66 -5.77 31.15
CA ILE A 220 -1.13 -6.93 30.39
C ILE A 220 -1.47 -8.07 31.35
N ARG A 221 -0.63 -8.35 32.35
CA ARG A 221 -0.90 -9.40 33.34
C ARG A 221 -2.12 -9.07 34.20
N LYS A 222 -2.29 -7.81 34.59
CA LYS A 222 -3.48 -7.36 35.32
C LYS A 222 -4.74 -7.62 34.52
N GLN A 223 -4.79 -7.29 33.23
CA GLN A 223 -5.94 -7.54 32.35
C GLN A 223 -6.25 -9.04 32.19
N LEU A 224 -5.22 -9.89 32.18
CA LEU A 224 -5.36 -11.34 31.95
C LEU A 224 -5.66 -12.13 33.23
N GLU A 225 -5.10 -11.72 34.38
CA GLU A 225 -5.12 -12.48 35.62
C GLU A 225 -6.14 -11.94 36.64
N ILE A 226 -6.57 -10.67 36.50
CA ILE A 226 -7.47 -10.01 37.47
C ILE A 226 -8.76 -9.58 36.76
N PRO A 227 -9.95 -9.89 37.32
CA PRO A 227 -11.21 -9.41 36.78
C PRO A 227 -11.30 -7.88 36.77
N SER A 228 -11.92 -7.31 35.73
CA SER A 228 -11.98 -5.85 35.47
C SER A 228 -12.70 -5.02 36.55
N GLU A 229 -13.42 -5.67 37.47
CA GLU A 229 -14.22 -5.02 38.53
C GLU A 229 -13.41 -4.74 39.80
N ILE A 230 -12.13 -5.14 39.86
CA ILE A 230 -11.30 -5.04 41.05
C ILE A 230 -10.54 -3.72 41.03
N SER A 231 -10.57 -2.97 42.16
CA SER A 231 -9.84 -1.70 42.29
C SER A 231 -8.33 -1.89 42.43
N ASP A 232 -7.55 -0.84 42.13
CA ASP A 232 -6.08 -0.89 42.17
C ASP A 232 -5.51 -1.12 43.59
N ASP A 233 -6.27 -0.83 44.63
CA ASP A 233 -5.90 -1.04 46.04
C ASP A 233 -6.21 -2.46 46.56
N ASP A 234 -6.74 -3.34 45.70
CA ASP A 234 -7.05 -4.70 46.08
C ASP A 234 -5.76 -5.53 46.32
N LYS A 235 -5.85 -6.39 47.32
CA LYS A 235 -4.73 -7.28 47.71
C LYS A 235 -4.16 -8.07 46.53
N LYS A 236 -4.99 -8.49 45.59
CA LYS A 236 -4.57 -9.23 44.39
C LYS A 236 -3.68 -8.41 43.48
N VAL A 237 -3.97 -7.10 43.31
CA VAL A 237 -3.18 -6.18 42.51
C VAL A 237 -1.82 -5.95 43.16
N ILE A 238 -1.81 -5.76 44.50
CA ILE A 238 -0.58 -5.59 45.29
C ILE A 238 0.28 -6.88 45.24
N ASP A 239 -0.33 -8.04 45.35
CA ASP A 239 0.38 -9.33 45.28
C ASP A 239 0.97 -9.56 43.89
N LEU A 240 0.27 -9.16 42.79
CA LEU A 240 0.80 -9.22 41.44
C LEU A 240 2.00 -8.28 41.26
N GLN A 241 1.95 -7.05 41.79
CA GLN A 241 3.07 -6.12 41.74
C GLN A 241 4.32 -6.67 42.48
N LYS A 242 4.13 -7.31 43.64
CA LYS A 242 5.22 -7.97 44.39
C LYS A 242 5.80 -9.14 43.62
N ASP A 243 4.95 -9.97 42.99
CA ASP A 243 5.39 -11.08 42.14
C ASP A 243 6.27 -10.59 40.99
N ILE A 244 5.79 -9.55 40.27
CA ILE A 244 6.54 -8.93 39.17
C ILE A 244 7.88 -8.38 39.67
N SER A 245 7.89 -7.65 40.78
CA SER A 245 9.12 -7.09 41.36
C SER A 245 10.15 -8.16 41.72
N THR A 246 9.69 -9.26 42.34
CA THR A 246 10.55 -10.40 42.67
C THR A 246 11.11 -11.07 41.41
N LYS A 247 10.27 -11.30 40.43
CA LYS A 247 10.68 -11.89 39.15
C LYS A 247 11.60 -10.96 38.34
N LYS A 248 11.38 -9.64 38.42
CA LYS A 248 12.30 -8.66 37.82
C LYS A 248 13.68 -8.74 38.44
N ALA A 249 13.77 -8.81 39.76
CA ALA A 249 15.05 -8.95 40.45
C ALA A 249 15.81 -10.23 40.02
N LEU A 250 15.12 -11.38 39.97
CA LEU A 250 15.70 -12.64 39.48
C LEU A 250 16.17 -12.54 38.00
N ALA A 251 15.40 -11.92 37.12
CA ALA A 251 15.81 -11.75 35.74
C ALA A 251 17.03 -10.81 35.59
N LEU A 252 17.12 -9.76 36.43
CA LEU A 252 18.28 -8.87 36.45
C LEU A 252 19.54 -9.62 37.00
N GLU A 253 19.42 -10.38 38.07
CA GLU A 253 20.53 -11.21 38.60
C GLU A 253 21.04 -12.22 37.55
N SER A 254 20.16 -12.74 36.70
CA SER A 254 20.49 -13.64 35.60
C SER A 254 21.11 -12.95 34.37
N GLY A 255 21.27 -11.62 34.39
CA GLY A 255 21.87 -10.82 33.30
C GLY A 255 20.87 -10.13 32.39
N GLY A 256 19.59 -9.98 32.78
CA GLY A 256 18.55 -9.33 32.05
C GLY A 256 18.07 -10.07 30.78
N LEU A 257 17.29 -9.41 29.92
CA LEU A 257 16.81 -10.04 28.70
C LEU A 257 17.97 -10.29 27.71
N PHE A 258 18.10 -11.54 27.26
CA PHE A 258 19.06 -11.90 26.22
C PHE A 258 18.37 -11.95 24.85
N VAL A 259 18.82 -11.12 23.91
CA VAL A 259 18.35 -11.08 22.53
C VAL A 259 19.32 -11.86 21.65
N ILE A 260 18.81 -12.88 20.97
CA ILE A 260 19.56 -13.72 20.04
C ILE A 260 19.03 -13.48 18.63
N GLY A 261 19.84 -12.93 17.74
CA GLY A 261 19.54 -12.86 16.31
C GLY A 261 20.05 -14.11 15.60
N THR A 262 19.22 -14.75 14.80
CA THR A 262 19.60 -15.96 14.06
C THR A 262 20.19 -15.68 12.69
N GLU A 263 20.04 -14.46 12.21
CA GLU A 263 20.53 -13.92 10.93
C GLU A 263 20.64 -12.41 11.03
N ARG A 264 21.44 -11.78 10.18
CA ARG A 264 21.41 -10.34 9.98
C ARG A 264 20.34 -9.98 8.94
N HIS A 265 19.64 -8.90 9.19
CA HIS A 265 18.68 -8.35 8.24
C HIS A 265 19.38 -7.56 7.14
N GLU A 266 18.69 -7.29 6.06
CA GLU A 266 19.19 -6.45 4.97
C GLU A 266 19.49 -5.00 5.40
N SER A 267 18.87 -4.52 6.48
CA SER A 267 19.08 -3.18 7.04
C SER A 267 19.55 -3.26 8.48
N ARG A 268 20.64 -2.53 8.78
CA ARG A 268 21.18 -2.35 10.14
C ARG A 268 20.14 -1.77 11.10
N ARG A 269 19.24 -0.93 10.57
CA ARG A 269 18.14 -0.36 11.35
C ARG A 269 17.27 -1.44 12.01
N ILE A 270 17.02 -2.52 11.31
CA ILE A 270 16.20 -3.62 11.81
C ILE A 270 16.95 -4.41 12.89
N ASP A 271 18.24 -4.68 12.69
CA ASP A 271 19.09 -5.30 13.71
C ASP A 271 19.14 -4.44 14.98
N ASN A 272 19.29 -3.12 14.84
CA ASN A 272 19.29 -2.21 15.98
C ASN A 272 17.92 -2.17 16.68
N GLN A 273 16.80 -2.29 15.96
CA GLN A 273 15.48 -2.44 16.58
C GLN A 273 15.33 -3.75 17.36
N LEU A 274 15.94 -4.83 16.90
CA LEU A 274 15.97 -6.10 17.61
C LEU A 274 16.84 -5.98 18.86
N ARG A 275 18.07 -5.46 18.75
CA ARG A 275 18.95 -5.18 19.90
C ARG A 275 18.30 -4.25 20.93
N GLY A 276 17.55 -3.25 20.46
CA GLY A 276 16.82 -2.30 21.29
C GLY A 276 15.62 -2.89 22.05
N ARG A 277 15.35 -4.17 21.93
CA ARG A 277 14.36 -4.87 22.77
C ARG A 277 14.87 -5.13 24.18
N THR A 278 16.18 -5.12 24.40
CA THR A 278 16.83 -5.31 25.69
C THR A 278 17.64 -4.07 26.11
N GLY A 279 18.01 -3.99 27.38
CA GLY A 279 18.77 -2.86 27.92
C GLY A 279 17.98 -1.55 27.97
N ARG A 280 16.70 -1.62 28.30
CA ARG A 280 15.81 -0.45 28.38
C ARG A 280 15.83 0.17 29.76
N GLN A 281 15.72 1.52 29.84
CA GLN A 281 15.64 2.27 31.09
C GLN A 281 16.74 1.92 32.11
N GLY A 282 17.97 1.73 31.64
CA GLY A 282 19.10 1.36 32.48
C GLY A 282 19.16 -0.12 32.93
N ASP A 283 18.17 -0.94 32.53
CA ASP A 283 18.24 -2.39 32.83
C ASP A 283 19.44 -3.03 32.11
N ILE A 284 20.08 -3.98 32.74
CA ILE A 284 21.12 -4.81 32.11
C ILE A 284 20.50 -5.73 31.06
N GLY A 285 21.29 -6.12 30.07
CA GLY A 285 20.85 -7.04 29.05
C GLY A 285 21.96 -7.38 28.06
N LYS A 286 21.70 -8.34 27.19
CA LYS A 286 22.68 -8.81 26.20
C LYS A 286 22.04 -8.94 24.83
N SER A 287 22.86 -8.76 23.81
CA SER A 287 22.48 -9.14 22.44
C SER A 287 23.62 -9.88 21.75
N LYS A 288 23.27 -10.87 20.91
CA LYS A 288 24.21 -11.63 20.12
C LYS A 288 23.58 -12.08 18.82
N PHE A 289 24.34 -12.07 17.73
CA PHE A 289 23.92 -12.63 16.45
C PHE A 289 24.73 -13.89 16.15
N LEU A 290 24.03 -14.96 15.76
CA LEU A 290 24.62 -16.19 15.26
C LEU A 290 24.27 -16.31 13.78
N LEU A 291 25.27 -16.31 12.93
CA LEU A 291 25.15 -16.22 11.47
C LEU A 291 25.61 -17.51 10.80
N SER A 292 25.17 -17.75 9.59
CA SER A 292 25.68 -18.81 8.74
C SER A 292 26.23 -18.24 7.42
N LEU A 293 27.24 -18.88 6.85
CA LEU A 293 27.70 -18.57 5.49
C LEU A 293 26.63 -18.82 4.42
N GLN A 294 25.62 -19.61 4.77
CA GLN A 294 24.49 -19.94 3.90
C GLN A 294 23.35 -18.92 3.97
N ASP A 295 23.44 -17.93 4.87
CA ASP A 295 22.45 -16.85 4.97
C ASP A 295 22.48 -15.99 3.71
N ASP A 296 21.31 -15.49 3.28
CA ASP A 296 21.16 -14.77 2.02
C ASP A 296 22.07 -13.53 1.92
N LEU A 297 22.21 -12.77 3.01
CA LEU A 297 23.13 -11.63 3.06
C LEU A 297 24.59 -12.05 2.80
N MET A 298 25.01 -13.19 3.37
CA MET A 298 26.37 -13.71 3.22
C MET A 298 26.60 -14.23 1.79
N ARG A 299 25.59 -14.84 1.18
CA ARG A 299 25.65 -15.32 -0.23
C ARG A 299 25.77 -14.18 -1.23
N ILE A 300 25.10 -13.05 -1.02
CA ILE A 300 25.13 -11.90 -1.93
C ILE A 300 26.52 -11.24 -1.94
N PHE A 301 27.20 -11.17 -0.81
CA PHE A 301 28.39 -10.30 -0.68
C PHE A 301 29.73 -11.00 -0.44
N GLY A 302 29.84 -12.31 -0.45
CA GLY A 302 31.18 -12.79 -0.33
C GLY A 302 31.43 -14.24 0.04
N SER A 303 30.47 -15.10 -0.22
CA SER A 303 30.60 -16.52 0.13
C SER A 303 31.92 -17.15 -0.37
N GLU A 304 32.29 -16.98 -1.64
CA GLU A 304 33.47 -17.66 -2.20
C GLU A 304 34.81 -17.21 -1.59
N LYS A 305 35.01 -15.90 -1.38
CA LYS A 305 36.27 -15.41 -0.78
C LYS A 305 36.38 -15.74 0.70
N LEU A 306 35.25 -15.60 1.41
CA LEU A 306 35.17 -15.95 2.83
C LEU A 306 35.27 -17.47 3.00
N GLU A 307 34.55 -18.24 2.21
CA GLU A 307 34.58 -19.71 2.23
C GLU A 307 35.97 -20.26 1.92
N ASN A 308 36.66 -19.73 0.91
CA ASN A 308 38.04 -20.09 0.62
C ASN A 308 39.04 -19.73 1.74
N MET A 309 38.80 -18.60 2.43
CA MET A 309 39.60 -18.19 3.58
C MET A 309 39.34 -19.10 4.80
N LEU A 310 38.07 -19.47 5.03
CA LEU A 310 37.65 -20.33 6.10
C LEU A 310 38.13 -21.78 5.92
N ASN A 311 38.07 -22.30 4.70
CA ASN A 311 38.62 -23.60 4.35
C ASN A 311 40.15 -23.67 4.56
N LYS A 312 40.86 -22.53 4.46
CA LYS A 312 42.29 -22.43 4.79
C LYS A 312 42.58 -22.37 6.30
N LEU A 313 41.60 -21.90 7.10
CA LEU A 313 41.74 -21.81 8.56
C LEU A 313 41.52 -23.15 9.28
N GLY A 314 41.11 -24.20 8.57
CA GLY A 314 41.02 -25.57 9.13
C GLY A 314 39.99 -25.74 10.24
N LEU A 315 38.88 -24.98 10.20
CA LEU A 315 37.83 -25.04 11.24
C LEU A 315 37.20 -26.41 11.35
N GLU A 316 37.11 -26.91 12.55
CA GLU A 316 36.39 -28.14 12.86
C GLU A 316 34.86 -27.94 12.80
N LYS A 317 34.13 -29.04 12.65
CA LYS A 317 32.67 -28.98 12.58
C LYS A 317 32.08 -28.43 13.89
N GLY A 318 31.24 -27.39 13.81
CA GLY A 318 30.58 -26.76 14.94
C GLY A 318 31.43 -25.66 15.62
N GLU A 319 32.59 -25.32 15.09
CA GLU A 319 33.43 -24.23 15.57
C GLU A 319 32.99 -22.89 14.96
N ALA A 320 32.75 -21.89 15.82
CA ALA A 320 32.36 -20.55 15.38
C ALA A 320 33.56 -19.65 15.14
N ILE A 321 33.45 -18.79 14.19
CA ILE A 321 34.41 -17.72 13.95
C ILE A 321 33.94 -16.47 14.67
N ILE A 322 34.73 -15.98 15.60
CA ILE A 322 34.49 -14.77 16.37
C ILE A 322 35.65 -13.82 16.13
N HIS A 323 35.44 -12.77 15.37
CA HIS A 323 36.48 -11.77 15.14
C HIS A 323 35.88 -10.40 14.76
N PRO A 324 36.33 -9.29 15.38
CA PRO A 324 35.79 -7.93 15.08
C PRO A 324 35.88 -7.49 13.62
N TRP A 325 36.83 -8.03 12.85
CA TRP A 325 36.91 -7.79 11.42
C TRP A 325 35.70 -8.30 10.65
N ILE A 326 35.10 -9.40 11.10
CA ILE A 326 33.94 -10.03 10.48
C ILE A 326 32.71 -9.14 10.67
N ASN A 327 32.51 -8.60 11.88
CA ASN A 327 31.42 -7.64 12.14
C ASN A 327 31.48 -6.46 11.18
N LYS A 328 32.68 -5.90 10.94
CA LYS A 328 32.88 -4.81 9.97
C LYS A 328 32.61 -5.24 8.53
N ALA A 329 32.94 -6.48 8.17
CA ALA A 329 32.67 -6.99 6.82
C ALA A 329 31.16 -7.16 6.57
N VAL A 330 30.42 -7.70 7.55
CA VAL A 330 28.96 -7.86 7.52
C VAL A 330 28.28 -6.48 7.49
N GLU A 331 28.71 -5.54 8.32
CA GLU A 331 28.19 -4.17 8.32
C GLU A 331 28.39 -3.46 6.98
N LYS A 332 29.56 -3.63 6.36
CA LYS A 332 29.84 -3.10 5.02
C LYS A 332 28.97 -3.75 3.95
N ALA A 333 28.67 -5.05 4.10
CA ALA A 333 27.77 -5.75 3.21
C ALA A 333 26.34 -5.21 3.34
N GLN A 334 25.83 -5.07 4.56
CA GLN A 334 24.53 -4.44 4.82
C GLN A 334 24.44 -3.02 4.24
N GLY A 335 25.45 -2.18 4.45
CA GLY A 335 25.52 -0.84 3.89
C GLY A 335 25.42 -0.80 2.36
N LYS A 336 25.95 -1.80 1.65
CA LYS A 336 25.79 -1.91 0.19
C LYS A 336 24.35 -2.30 -0.21
N VAL A 337 23.71 -3.20 0.53
CA VAL A 337 22.31 -3.58 0.31
C VAL A 337 21.40 -2.39 0.58
N GLU A 338 21.62 -1.69 1.70
CA GLU A 338 20.88 -0.48 2.06
C GLU A 338 20.98 0.58 0.95
N ALA A 339 22.20 0.86 0.45
CA ALA A 339 22.42 1.81 -0.63
C ALA A 339 21.72 1.36 -1.94
N HIS A 340 21.79 0.08 -2.29
CA HIS A 340 21.12 -0.46 -3.46
C HIS A 340 19.58 -0.33 -3.35
N ASN A 341 19.02 -0.72 -2.21
CA ASN A 341 17.59 -0.63 -1.95
C ASN A 341 17.12 0.85 -1.92
N PHE A 342 17.94 1.75 -1.37
CA PHE A 342 17.67 3.19 -1.41
C PHE A 342 17.63 3.72 -2.83
N GLU A 343 18.60 3.35 -3.70
CA GLU A 343 18.60 3.78 -5.10
C GLU A 343 17.38 3.27 -5.87
N ILE A 344 16.94 2.03 -5.61
CA ILE A 344 15.69 1.50 -6.19
C ILE A 344 14.49 2.36 -5.74
N ARG A 345 14.36 2.65 -4.43
CA ARG A 345 13.27 3.50 -3.91
C ARG A 345 13.30 4.90 -4.52
N LYS A 346 14.48 5.49 -4.66
CA LYS A 346 14.69 6.79 -5.29
C LYS A 346 14.28 6.80 -6.77
N GLN A 347 14.64 5.76 -7.51
CA GLN A 347 14.20 5.63 -8.90
C GLN A 347 12.69 5.51 -9.01
N LEU A 348 12.05 4.67 -8.18
CA LEU A 348 10.60 4.56 -8.15
C LEU A 348 9.92 5.89 -7.83
N LEU A 349 10.49 6.67 -6.90
CA LEU A 349 9.98 7.99 -6.55
C LEU A 349 10.04 8.96 -7.73
N LYS A 350 11.11 8.95 -8.53
CA LYS A 350 11.24 9.80 -9.73
C LYS A 350 10.13 9.56 -10.76
N TYR A 351 9.65 8.33 -10.90
CA TYR A 351 8.47 8.02 -11.74
C TYR A 351 7.17 8.49 -11.08
N ASP A 352 7.04 8.31 -9.76
CA ASP A 352 5.86 8.74 -9.03
C ASP A 352 5.73 10.27 -8.96
N ASP A 353 6.85 11.00 -8.93
CA ASP A 353 6.87 12.47 -8.93
C ASP A 353 6.14 13.04 -10.15
N VAL A 354 6.31 12.44 -11.34
CA VAL A 354 5.59 12.86 -12.56
C VAL A 354 4.08 12.73 -12.39
N MET A 355 3.63 11.58 -11.88
CA MET A 355 2.21 11.35 -11.59
C MET A 355 1.71 12.27 -10.47
N ASN A 356 2.55 12.54 -9.46
CA ASN A 356 2.22 13.42 -8.33
C ASN A 356 1.98 14.86 -8.78
N ASP A 357 2.77 15.38 -9.70
CA ASP A 357 2.59 16.73 -10.23
C ASP A 357 1.28 16.85 -11.03
N GLN A 358 0.99 15.87 -11.88
CA GLN A 358 -0.29 15.80 -12.61
C GLN A 358 -1.48 15.67 -11.64
N ARG A 359 -1.33 14.85 -10.59
CA ARG A 359 -2.36 14.71 -9.55
C ARG A 359 -2.65 16.04 -8.85
N LYS A 360 -1.63 16.82 -8.49
CA LYS A 360 -1.83 18.14 -7.87
C LYS A 360 -2.70 19.02 -8.75
N VAL A 361 -2.41 19.11 -10.06
CA VAL A 361 -3.18 19.91 -11.01
C VAL A 361 -4.65 19.46 -11.03
N ILE A 362 -4.91 18.17 -11.16
CA ILE A 362 -6.27 17.63 -11.22
C ILE A 362 -7.02 17.86 -9.90
N PHE A 363 -6.36 17.65 -8.75
CA PHE A 363 -7.01 17.85 -7.44
C PHE A 363 -7.25 19.32 -7.13
N GLU A 364 -6.39 20.24 -7.57
CA GLU A 364 -6.61 21.68 -7.49
C GLU A 364 -7.81 22.10 -8.34
N GLN A 365 -7.88 21.66 -9.61
CA GLN A 365 -9.03 21.90 -10.47
C GLN A 365 -10.32 21.33 -9.85
N ARG A 366 -10.27 20.10 -9.34
CA ARG A 366 -11.42 19.47 -8.68
C ARG A 366 -11.90 20.27 -7.47
N LYS A 367 -10.97 20.77 -6.66
CA LYS A 367 -11.26 21.61 -5.49
C LYS A 367 -11.87 22.94 -5.92
N GLU A 368 -11.35 23.55 -6.96
CA GLU A 368 -11.88 24.79 -7.52
C GLU A 368 -13.32 24.58 -8.02
N ILE A 369 -13.59 23.54 -8.79
CA ILE A 369 -14.95 23.19 -9.25
C ILE A 369 -15.89 22.98 -8.05
N MET A 370 -15.45 22.28 -6.99
CA MET A 370 -16.30 22.03 -5.82
C MET A 370 -16.59 23.31 -5.03
N SER A 371 -15.62 24.22 -4.92
CA SER A 371 -15.75 25.44 -4.12
C SER A 371 -16.41 26.60 -4.86
N SER A 372 -16.38 26.60 -6.19
CA SER A 372 -17.00 27.67 -7.00
C SER A 372 -18.51 27.53 -7.03
N ASP A 373 -19.22 28.64 -6.83
CA ASP A 373 -20.67 28.70 -6.99
C ASP A 373 -21.07 28.77 -8.48
N ASP A 374 -20.24 29.36 -9.32
CA ASP A 374 -20.45 29.47 -10.77
C ASP A 374 -19.21 29.02 -11.55
N ILE A 375 -19.37 27.99 -12.36
CA ILE A 375 -18.33 27.41 -13.24
C ILE A 375 -18.55 27.77 -14.73
N ASN A 376 -19.45 28.72 -15.00
CA ASN A 376 -19.85 29.08 -16.38
C ASN A 376 -18.66 29.52 -17.24
N LEU A 377 -17.74 30.32 -16.70
CA LEU A 377 -16.55 30.75 -17.44
C LEU A 377 -15.67 29.54 -17.80
N MET A 378 -15.43 28.65 -16.88
CA MET A 378 -14.64 27.41 -17.13
C MET A 378 -15.27 26.56 -18.25
N ILE A 379 -16.58 26.34 -18.20
CA ILE A 379 -17.29 25.58 -19.23
C ILE A 379 -17.24 26.31 -20.60
N LYS A 380 -17.33 27.63 -20.60
CA LYS A 380 -17.21 28.45 -21.82
C LYS A 380 -15.81 28.34 -22.42
N ASP A 381 -14.77 28.41 -21.61
CA ASP A 381 -13.38 28.28 -22.05
C ASP A 381 -13.11 26.88 -22.61
N MET A 382 -13.59 25.82 -21.95
CA MET A 382 -13.49 24.43 -22.44
C MET A 382 -14.20 24.29 -23.81
N ARG A 383 -15.37 24.87 -23.96
CA ARG A 383 -16.11 24.85 -25.24
C ARG A 383 -15.35 25.59 -26.34
N LEU A 384 -14.77 26.76 -26.05
CA LEU A 384 -13.97 27.52 -27.00
C LEU A 384 -12.73 26.72 -27.44
N GLU A 385 -12.03 26.05 -26.51
CA GLU A 385 -10.92 25.15 -26.81
C GLU A 385 -11.32 24.02 -27.75
N VAL A 386 -12.48 23.39 -27.52
CA VAL A 386 -13.05 22.37 -28.42
C VAL A 386 -13.35 22.92 -29.80
N ILE A 387 -13.95 24.10 -29.89
CA ILE A 387 -14.25 24.75 -31.18
C ILE A 387 -12.95 25.05 -31.95
N GLN A 388 -11.96 25.63 -31.29
CA GLN A 388 -10.65 25.91 -31.88
C GLN A 388 -9.98 24.61 -32.39
N LYS A 389 -10.05 23.54 -31.61
CA LYS A 389 -9.49 22.25 -32.01
C LYS A 389 -10.21 21.64 -33.21
N ILE A 390 -11.54 21.65 -33.23
CA ILE A 390 -12.34 21.17 -34.37
C ILE A 390 -12.01 21.97 -35.64
N VAL A 391 -11.94 23.29 -35.52
CA VAL A 391 -11.64 24.15 -36.69
C VAL A 391 -10.20 23.90 -37.16
N SER A 392 -9.19 23.84 -36.28
CA SER A 392 -7.82 23.58 -36.69
C SER A 392 -7.60 22.19 -37.33
N ASP A 393 -8.37 21.17 -36.89
CA ASP A 393 -8.31 19.82 -37.47
C ASP A 393 -9.04 19.72 -38.85
N CYS A 394 -9.89 20.68 -39.19
CA CYS A 394 -10.63 20.74 -40.45
C CYS A 394 -10.10 21.80 -41.40
N ILE A 395 -9.47 22.84 -40.87
CA ILE A 395 -8.94 24.01 -41.59
C ILE A 395 -7.49 24.20 -41.11
N PRO A 396 -6.50 23.58 -41.78
CA PRO A 396 -5.10 23.76 -41.41
C PRO A 396 -4.64 25.20 -41.57
N GLU A 397 -3.81 25.70 -40.65
CA GLU A 397 -3.24 27.05 -40.74
C GLU A 397 -2.53 27.27 -42.06
N ASN A 398 -2.74 28.45 -42.68
CA ASN A 398 -2.16 28.85 -43.97
C ASN A 398 -2.48 27.93 -45.15
N SER A 399 -3.57 27.15 -45.08
CA SER A 399 -4.05 26.33 -46.18
C SER A 399 -4.94 27.10 -47.14
N TYR A 400 -5.03 26.65 -48.40
CA TYR A 400 -5.95 27.21 -49.37
C TYR A 400 -7.37 26.72 -49.07
N TYR A 401 -8.41 27.54 -49.44
CA TYR A 401 -9.82 27.20 -49.26
C TYR A 401 -10.21 25.84 -49.87
N SER A 402 -9.54 25.43 -50.97
CA SER A 402 -9.75 24.12 -51.59
C SER A 402 -9.31 22.94 -50.74
N GLU A 403 -8.50 23.16 -49.71
CA GLU A 403 -8.00 22.15 -48.80
C GLU A 403 -8.87 22.03 -47.53
N TRP A 404 -9.81 22.96 -47.35
CA TRP A 404 -10.70 22.99 -46.20
C TRP A 404 -11.77 21.92 -46.30
N ASN A 405 -11.88 21.09 -45.23
CA ASN A 405 -12.84 20.00 -45.19
C ASN A 405 -14.15 20.46 -44.51
N HIS A 406 -15.01 21.15 -45.30
CA HIS A 406 -16.28 21.66 -44.78
C HIS A 406 -17.28 20.60 -44.35
N GLU A 407 -17.26 19.39 -44.97
CA GLU A 407 -18.13 18.28 -44.56
C GLU A 407 -17.70 17.73 -43.20
N LYS A 408 -16.38 17.55 -43.00
CA LYS A 408 -15.83 17.12 -41.70
C LYS A 408 -16.15 18.17 -40.63
N LEU A 409 -15.96 19.47 -40.94
CA LEU A 409 -16.27 20.54 -39.98
C LEU A 409 -17.74 20.51 -39.56
N LYS A 410 -18.67 20.38 -40.49
CA LYS A 410 -20.10 20.26 -40.19
C LYS A 410 -20.40 19.08 -39.31
N ASN A 411 -19.89 17.89 -39.64
CA ASN A 411 -20.13 16.68 -38.90
C ASN A 411 -19.53 16.73 -37.47
N GLU A 412 -18.33 17.28 -37.31
CA GLU A 412 -17.69 17.44 -36.01
C GLU A 412 -18.43 18.43 -35.10
N VAL A 413 -18.90 19.57 -35.67
CA VAL A 413 -19.69 20.57 -34.94
C VAL A 413 -21.05 19.98 -34.54
N GLU A 414 -21.74 19.31 -35.46
CA GLU A 414 -23.01 18.64 -35.14
C GLU A 414 -22.84 17.57 -34.07
N THR A 415 -21.78 16.75 -34.20
CA THR A 415 -21.50 15.66 -33.25
C THR A 415 -21.14 16.18 -31.87
N ASN A 416 -20.33 17.23 -31.75
CA ASN A 416 -19.81 17.67 -30.46
C ASN A 416 -20.60 18.80 -29.81
N LEU A 417 -21.23 19.69 -30.63
CA LEU A 417 -21.98 20.86 -30.15
C LEU A 417 -23.49 20.75 -30.36
N ASN A 418 -23.96 19.74 -31.09
CA ASN A 418 -25.37 19.52 -31.43
C ASN A 418 -25.99 20.74 -32.16
N ILE A 419 -25.22 21.35 -33.06
CA ILE A 419 -25.60 22.53 -33.83
C ILE A 419 -25.38 22.23 -35.31
N ASP A 420 -26.39 22.58 -36.15
CA ASP A 420 -26.25 22.53 -37.61
C ASP A 420 -25.72 23.88 -38.10
N ILE A 421 -24.59 23.87 -38.82
CA ILE A 421 -23.95 25.05 -39.37
C ILE A 421 -23.91 24.99 -40.90
N PRO A 422 -24.06 26.12 -41.60
CA PRO A 422 -23.93 26.18 -43.06
C PRO A 422 -22.44 26.24 -43.47
N ALA A 423 -21.64 25.23 -43.06
CA ALA A 423 -20.19 25.21 -43.25
C ALA A 423 -19.76 25.40 -44.71
N LYS A 424 -20.55 24.86 -45.67
CA LYS A 424 -20.30 25.01 -47.11
C LYS A 424 -20.41 26.45 -47.57
N ASP A 425 -21.40 27.20 -47.06
CA ASP A 425 -21.63 28.58 -47.43
C ASP A 425 -20.55 29.49 -46.87
N TRP A 426 -20.15 29.24 -45.61
CA TRP A 426 -19.08 30.00 -44.95
C TRP A 426 -17.74 29.84 -45.66
N VAL A 427 -17.36 28.61 -46.04
CA VAL A 427 -16.09 28.35 -46.73
C VAL A 427 -16.02 28.99 -48.12
N ASN A 428 -17.17 29.26 -48.75
CA ASN A 428 -17.25 29.92 -50.05
C ASN A 428 -17.34 31.46 -49.97
N GLU A 429 -17.33 32.05 -48.77
CA GLU A 429 -17.29 33.50 -48.59
C GLU A 429 -15.90 34.05 -48.92
N ASP A 430 -15.83 35.07 -49.80
CA ASP A 430 -14.55 35.69 -50.16
C ASP A 430 -13.92 36.38 -48.95
N GLY A 431 -12.67 36.02 -48.65
CA GLY A 431 -11.86 36.64 -47.59
C GLY A 431 -12.14 36.15 -46.17
N ILE A 432 -12.93 35.09 -46.01
CA ILE A 432 -13.14 34.48 -44.66
C ILE A 432 -11.84 33.93 -44.10
N VAL A 433 -11.64 34.10 -42.81
CA VAL A 433 -10.47 33.57 -42.07
C VAL A 433 -10.92 32.57 -40.99
N GLU A 434 -10.03 31.67 -40.65
CA GLU A 434 -10.26 30.65 -39.59
C GLU A 434 -10.86 31.25 -38.32
N LYS A 435 -10.31 32.36 -37.87
CA LYS A 435 -10.75 33.07 -36.66
C LYS A 435 -12.23 33.48 -36.72
N GLU A 436 -12.70 33.93 -37.87
CA GLU A 436 -14.10 34.33 -38.05
C GLU A 436 -15.03 33.12 -37.99
N ILE A 437 -14.61 31.97 -38.51
CA ILE A 437 -15.35 30.71 -38.39
C ILE A 437 -15.48 30.30 -36.92
N ILE A 438 -14.39 30.39 -36.15
CA ILE A 438 -14.40 30.12 -34.70
C ILE A 438 -15.40 31.03 -33.99
N GLU A 439 -15.37 32.36 -34.27
CA GLU A 439 -16.26 33.33 -33.65
C GLU A 439 -17.74 33.07 -33.99
N ARG A 440 -18.04 32.67 -35.22
CA ARG A 440 -19.41 32.31 -35.65
C ARG A 440 -19.91 31.06 -34.93
N ILE A 441 -19.09 29.99 -34.87
CA ILE A 441 -19.45 28.74 -34.16
C ILE A 441 -19.63 29.03 -32.68
N GLU A 442 -18.74 29.80 -32.04
CA GLU A 442 -18.86 30.17 -30.63
C GLU A 442 -20.16 30.93 -30.34
N LYS A 443 -20.53 31.88 -31.20
CA LYS A 443 -21.77 32.65 -31.08
C LYS A 443 -22.99 31.73 -31.14
N ASP A 444 -23.05 30.84 -32.13
CA ASP A 444 -24.16 29.91 -32.32
C ASP A 444 -24.23 28.90 -31.14
N ALA A 445 -23.08 28.38 -30.68
CA ALA A 445 -23.01 27.53 -29.53
C ALA A 445 -23.45 28.22 -28.23
N SER A 446 -23.03 29.46 -28.03
CA SER A 446 -23.45 30.27 -26.89
C SER A 446 -24.96 30.57 -26.90
N HIS A 447 -25.53 30.86 -28.07
CA HIS A 447 -26.97 31.06 -28.22
C HIS A 447 -27.76 29.78 -27.95
N PHE A 448 -27.32 28.65 -28.48
CA PHE A 448 -27.91 27.33 -28.23
C PHE A 448 -27.93 26.98 -26.74
N MET A 449 -26.79 27.18 -26.07
CA MET A 449 -26.67 26.91 -24.61
C MET A 449 -27.55 27.86 -23.77
N ALA A 450 -27.62 29.15 -24.14
CA ALA A 450 -28.48 30.12 -23.46
C ALA A 450 -29.98 29.75 -23.57
N GLN A 451 -30.42 29.30 -24.74
CA GLN A 451 -31.79 28.79 -24.94
C GLN A 451 -32.05 27.55 -24.06
N LYS A 452 -31.07 26.68 -23.95
CA LYS A 452 -31.16 25.46 -23.14
C LYS A 452 -31.27 25.78 -21.63
N VAL A 453 -30.41 26.68 -21.13
CA VAL A 453 -30.48 27.20 -19.77
C VAL A 453 -31.83 27.85 -19.45
N SER A 454 -32.37 28.65 -20.39
CA SER A 454 -33.67 29.30 -20.24
C SER A 454 -34.84 28.31 -20.14
N LYS A 455 -34.76 27.16 -20.82
CA LYS A 455 -35.78 26.10 -20.76
C LYS A 455 -35.73 25.28 -19.49
N ILE A 456 -34.54 25.00 -18.98
CA ILE A 456 -34.33 24.09 -17.85
C ILE A 456 -34.35 24.82 -16.50
N GLY A 457 -33.99 26.09 -16.51
CA GLY A 457 -33.77 26.90 -15.31
C GLY A 457 -32.30 26.98 -14.91
N ASN A 458 -31.85 28.17 -14.56
CA ASN A 458 -30.43 28.46 -14.34
C ASN A 458 -29.82 27.58 -13.24
N ASN A 459 -30.46 27.50 -12.06
CA ASN A 459 -29.92 26.77 -10.91
C ASN A 459 -29.75 25.27 -11.18
N VAL A 460 -30.81 24.65 -11.73
CA VAL A 460 -30.80 23.20 -12.04
C VAL A 460 -29.72 22.87 -13.08
N PHE A 461 -29.57 23.75 -14.10
CA PHE A 461 -28.57 23.55 -15.13
C PHE A 461 -27.14 23.67 -14.56
N ARG A 462 -26.88 24.66 -13.67
CA ARG A 462 -25.56 24.84 -13.04
C ARG A 462 -25.16 23.68 -12.13
N GLU A 463 -26.10 23.15 -11.37
CA GLU A 463 -25.85 21.94 -10.57
C GLU A 463 -25.54 20.73 -11.46
N ALA A 464 -26.25 20.57 -12.56
CA ALA A 464 -25.99 19.51 -13.53
C ALA A 464 -24.61 19.68 -14.21
N GLU A 465 -24.25 20.90 -14.66
CA GLU A 465 -22.91 21.19 -15.20
C GLU A 465 -21.80 20.78 -14.23
N LYS A 466 -21.92 21.18 -12.97
CA LYS A 466 -20.96 20.88 -11.92
C LYS A 466 -20.84 19.37 -11.66
N SER A 467 -21.97 18.69 -11.56
CA SER A 467 -22.01 17.24 -11.35
C SER A 467 -21.39 16.46 -12.52
N ILE A 468 -21.75 16.83 -13.75
CA ILE A 468 -21.22 16.18 -14.97
C ILE A 468 -19.72 16.42 -15.09
N LEU A 469 -19.26 17.66 -14.87
CA LEU A 469 -17.83 18.00 -14.94
C LEU A 469 -17.01 17.18 -13.95
N LEU A 470 -17.46 17.07 -12.69
CA LEU A 470 -16.79 16.24 -11.68
C LEU A 470 -16.77 14.75 -12.06
N GLN A 471 -17.87 14.22 -12.57
CA GLN A 471 -17.94 12.82 -12.99
C GLN A 471 -17.00 12.51 -14.17
N VAL A 472 -16.96 13.39 -15.18
CA VAL A 472 -16.08 13.22 -16.35
C VAL A 472 -14.62 13.36 -15.93
N LEU A 473 -14.28 14.35 -15.09
CA LEU A 473 -12.94 14.54 -14.55
C LEU A 473 -12.46 13.28 -13.80
N ASP A 474 -13.27 12.78 -12.87
CA ASP A 474 -12.94 11.62 -12.06
C ASP A 474 -12.79 10.35 -12.93
N GLN A 475 -13.63 10.17 -13.96
CA GLN A 475 -13.51 9.02 -14.86
C GLN A 475 -12.28 9.11 -15.76
N CYS A 476 -12.02 10.26 -16.39
CA CYS A 476 -10.84 10.44 -17.23
C CYS A 476 -9.54 10.31 -16.44
N TRP A 477 -9.51 10.78 -15.19
CA TRP A 477 -8.37 10.62 -14.30
C TRP A 477 -8.09 9.16 -13.97
N LYS A 478 -9.12 8.36 -13.65
CA LYS A 478 -8.97 6.92 -13.43
C LYS A 478 -8.41 6.19 -14.64
N ASP A 479 -8.94 6.50 -15.82
CA ASP A 479 -8.44 5.92 -17.07
C ASP A 479 -6.97 6.30 -17.31
N HIS A 480 -6.62 7.56 -17.02
CA HIS A 480 -5.25 8.07 -17.16
C HIS A 480 -4.26 7.37 -16.22
N LEU A 481 -4.65 7.13 -14.96
CA LEU A 481 -3.82 6.35 -14.02
C LEU A 481 -3.51 4.96 -14.56
N LEU A 482 -4.49 4.30 -15.16
CA LEU A 482 -4.30 2.99 -15.79
C LEU A 482 -3.31 3.06 -16.97
N TYR A 483 -3.41 4.10 -17.82
CA TYR A 483 -2.45 4.30 -18.91
C TYR A 483 -1.03 4.57 -18.41
N LEU A 484 -0.88 5.36 -17.35
CA LEU A 484 0.43 5.61 -16.73
C LEU A 484 1.04 4.34 -16.14
N ASP A 485 0.25 3.47 -15.51
CA ASP A 485 0.73 2.19 -14.99
C ASP A 485 1.21 1.27 -16.13
N GLN A 486 0.46 1.18 -17.24
CA GLN A 486 0.86 0.42 -18.42
C GLN A 486 2.13 0.98 -19.06
N LEU A 487 2.23 2.30 -19.17
CA LEU A 487 3.42 2.98 -19.67
C LEU A 487 4.64 2.65 -18.81
N ARG A 488 4.51 2.74 -17.49
CA ARG A 488 5.58 2.46 -16.53
C ARG A 488 6.10 1.02 -16.64
N GLN A 489 5.22 0.04 -16.87
CA GLN A 489 5.62 -1.36 -17.03
C GLN A 489 6.44 -1.58 -18.32
N SER A 490 6.13 -0.85 -19.39
CA SER A 490 6.74 -1.03 -20.71
C SER A 490 7.95 -0.13 -20.99
N ILE A 491 8.05 1.00 -20.29
CA ILE A 491 9.04 2.05 -20.60
C ILE A 491 10.50 1.59 -20.45
N GLY A 492 10.76 0.63 -19.56
CA GLY A 492 12.08 0.06 -19.36
C GLY A 492 12.70 -0.54 -20.63
N LEU A 493 11.87 -1.00 -21.57
CA LEU A 493 12.31 -1.53 -22.85
C LEU A 493 12.96 -0.47 -23.77
N ARG A 494 12.70 0.83 -23.52
CA ARG A 494 13.33 1.94 -24.27
C ARG A 494 14.85 2.01 -24.06
N ALA A 495 15.36 1.44 -22.95
CA ALA A 495 16.80 1.34 -22.70
C ALA A 495 17.54 0.54 -23.78
N TYR A 496 16.91 -0.47 -24.38
CA TYR A 496 17.49 -1.21 -25.51
C TYR A 496 17.73 -0.33 -26.75
N GLY A 497 16.95 0.74 -26.91
CA GLY A 497 17.12 1.77 -27.95
C GLY A 497 18.04 2.91 -27.53
N GLN A 498 18.88 2.74 -26.49
CA GLN A 498 19.81 3.76 -25.95
C GLN A 498 19.13 5.05 -25.49
N LYS A 499 17.84 4.99 -25.15
CA LYS A 499 17.08 6.11 -24.59
C LYS A 499 16.99 5.98 -23.08
N ASP A 500 17.06 7.11 -22.37
CA ASP A 500 16.81 7.13 -20.93
C ASP A 500 15.31 6.88 -20.65
N PRO A 501 14.96 5.76 -19.99
CA PRO A 501 13.58 5.41 -19.72
C PRO A 501 12.81 6.47 -18.93
N LEU A 502 13.47 7.17 -18.00
CA LEU A 502 12.81 8.19 -17.19
C LEU A 502 12.45 9.42 -18.03
N ASN A 503 13.32 9.86 -18.92
CA ASN A 503 13.06 11.00 -19.79
C ASN A 503 11.96 10.67 -20.83
N GLU A 504 11.97 9.46 -21.39
CA GLU A 504 10.90 9.01 -22.27
C GLU A 504 9.57 8.90 -21.52
N TYR A 505 9.58 8.38 -20.28
CA TYR A 505 8.39 8.33 -19.44
C TYR A 505 7.79 9.73 -19.18
N LYS A 506 8.64 10.70 -18.81
CA LYS A 506 8.21 12.09 -18.59
C LYS A 506 7.53 12.67 -19.83
N LYS A 507 8.14 12.46 -21.01
CA LYS A 507 7.61 12.96 -22.27
C LYS A 507 6.27 12.32 -22.65
N GLU A 508 6.20 10.97 -22.62
CA GLU A 508 5.00 10.23 -22.97
C GLU A 508 3.86 10.50 -21.94
N ALA A 509 4.18 10.55 -20.65
CA ALA A 509 3.23 10.88 -19.60
C ALA A 509 2.65 12.30 -19.73
N PHE A 510 3.45 13.26 -20.13
CA PHE A 510 2.99 14.62 -20.40
C PHE A 510 2.02 14.65 -21.59
N GLN A 511 2.36 13.97 -22.69
CA GLN A 511 1.48 13.87 -23.86
C GLN A 511 0.15 13.19 -23.52
N LEU A 512 0.18 12.10 -22.74
CA LEU A 512 -1.04 11.43 -22.28
C LEU A 512 -1.90 12.34 -21.39
N PHE A 513 -1.27 13.17 -20.58
CA PHE A 513 -1.96 14.12 -19.72
C PHE A 513 -2.65 15.23 -20.52
N GLU A 514 -1.96 15.82 -21.51
CA GLU A 514 -2.56 16.80 -22.45
C GLU A 514 -3.75 16.19 -23.22
N MET A 515 -3.58 14.96 -23.71
CA MET A 515 -4.68 14.24 -24.38
C MET A 515 -5.87 14.01 -23.45
N MET A 516 -5.63 13.71 -22.18
CA MET A 516 -6.68 13.54 -21.18
C MET A 516 -7.42 14.87 -20.94
N LEU A 517 -6.72 15.99 -20.77
CA LEU A 517 -7.33 17.31 -20.56
C LEU A 517 -8.21 17.69 -21.77
N SER A 518 -7.69 17.55 -22.99
CA SER A 518 -8.48 17.77 -24.22
C SER A 518 -9.70 16.85 -24.28
N LYS A 519 -9.56 15.57 -23.93
CA LYS A 519 -10.69 14.61 -23.86
C LYS A 519 -11.76 15.07 -22.88
N ILE A 520 -11.37 15.62 -21.72
CA ILE A 520 -12.32 16.17 -20.74
C ILE A 520 -13.11 17.31 -21.36
N SER A 521 -12.45 18.30 -22.01
CA SER A 521 -13.10 19.42 -22.66
C SER A 521 -14.09 18.95 -23.73
N PHE A 522 -13.72 17.99 -24.57
CA PHE A 522 -14.60 17.39 -25.60
C PHE A 522 -15.80 16.67 -24.98
N MET A 523 -15.58 15.80 -23.98
CA MET A 523 -16.65 15.05 -23.35
C MET A 523 -17.66 15.95 -22.65
N ILE A 524 -17.19 16.94 -21.89
CA ILE A 524 -18.06 17.92 -21.21
C ILE A 524 -18.89 18.69 -22.21
N THR A 525 -18.26 19.25 -23.24
CA THR A 525 -18.94 20.02 -24.29
C THR A 525 -20.01 19.18 -24.99
N SER A 526 -19.68 17.94 -25.36
CA SER A 526 -20.62 17.04 -26.06
C SER A 526 -21.77 16.58 -25.14
N ILE A 527 -21.50 16.24 -23.87
CA ILE A 527 -22.55 15.83 -22.95
C ILE A 527 -23.50 16.98 -22.65
N LEU A 528 -22.97 18.17 -22.35
CA LEU A 528 -23.79 19.35 -22.07
C LEU A 528 -24.61 19.80 -23.29
N ALA A 529 -24.09 19.66 -24.51
CA ALA A 529 -24.82 19.92 -25.71
C ALA A 529 -26.00 18.96 -25.96
N LYS A 530 -25.86 17.69 -25.57
CA LYS A 530 -26.84 16.61 -25.82
C LYS A 530 -27.78 16.34 -24.65
N VAL A 531 -27.37 16.67 -23.42
CA VAL A 531 -28.18 16.37 -22.23
C VAL A 531 -29.54 17.04 -22.32
N VAL A 532 -30.59 16.25 -22.14
CA VAL A 532 -31.96 16.72 -21.98
C VAL A 532 -32.31 16.42 -20.50
N ILE A 533 -32.40 17.48 -19.69
CA ILE A 533 -32.91 17.35 -18.34
C ILE A 533 -34.43 17.35 -18.50
N GLY A 534 -35.07 16.18 -18.39
CA GLY A 534 -36.53 16.09 -18.40
C GLY A 534 -37.08 16.91 -17.25
N GLU A 535 -38.21 17.57 -17.46
CA GLU A 535 -39.08 17.98 -16.36
C GLU A 535 -39.25 16.72 -15.46
N GLU A 536 -38.98 16.84 -14.17
CA GLU A 536 -39.43 15.84 -13.22
C GLU A 536 -40.91 15.64 -13.52
N ASN A 537 -41.24 14.54 -14.17
CA ASN A 537 -42.57 14.00 -14.00
C ASN A 537 -42.68 13.90 -12.49
N THR A 538 -43.41 14.81 -11.85
CA THR A 538 -43.87 14.67 -10.51
C THR A 538 -44.26 13.19 -10.40
N PRO A 539 -43.60 12.38 -9.61
CA PRO A 539 -43.96 10.98 -9.56
C PRO A 539 -45.42 10.93 -9.21
N ASP A 540 -46.20 10.60 -10.23
CA ASP A 540 -47.56 10.13 -10.02
C ASP A 540 -47.43 9.15 -8.85
N LYS A 541 -48.15 9.39 -7.80
CA LYS A 541 -48.09 8.66 -6.53
C LYS A 541 -48.08 7.16 -6.81
N SER A 542 -46.96 6.63 -7.22
CA SER A 542 -46.67 5.20 -7.10
C SER A 542 -46.65 4.91 -5.59
N PRO A 543 -47.37 3.91 -5.12
CA PRO A 543 -47.60 3.70 -3.70
C PRO A 543 -46.24 3.61 -3.01
N SER A 544 -46.03 4.56 -2.10
CA SER A 544 -44.85 4.68 -1.28
C SER A 544 -44.32 3.31 -0.88
N ASN A 545 -43.11 2.96 -1.27
CA ASN A 545 -42.32 1.85 -0.75
C ASN A 545 -41.93 2.16 0.71
N LYS A 546 -42.92 2.46 1.52
CA LYS A 546 -42.82 2.44 3.00
C LYS A 546 -43.05 1.01 3.44
N THR A 547 -42.08 0.16 3.38
CA THR A 547 -42.04 -1.06 4.21
C THR A 547 -40.73 -1.82 3.99
N LYS A 548 -39.63 -1.25 4.38
CA LYS A 548 -38.42 -2.08 4.66
C LYS A 548 -38.11 -2.24 6.14
N ASP A 549 -38.79 -1.51 7.02
CA ASP A 549 -38.42 -1.51 8.46
C ASP A 549 -39.40 -2.20 9.42
N ASN A 550 -40.40 -2.96 8.93
CA ASN A 550 -41.39 -3.60 9.81
C ASN A 550 -41.60 -5.10 9.59
N PHE A 551 -40.66 -5.81 8.99
CA PHE A 551 -40.78 -7.26 8.78
C PHE A 551 -40.44 -8.12 10.03
N GLY A 552 -39.98 -7.54 11.12
CA GLY A 552 -39.56 -8.25 12.33
C GLY A 552 -40.67 -8.97 13.12
N LYS A 553 -41.96 -8.76 12.79
CA LYS A 553 -43.12 -9.35 13.51
C LYS A 553 -43.98 -10.30 12.66
N ILE A 554 -43.61 -10.58 11.42
CA ILE A 554 -44.44 -11.42 10.53
C ILE A 554 -43.95 -12.86 10.58
N SER A 555 -44.86 -13.78 10.87
CA SER A 555 -44.55 -15.22 10.88
C SER A 555 -44.16 -15.70 9.46
N ARG A 556 -43.11 -16.49 9.34
CA ARG A 556 -42.61 -17.02 8.05
C ARG A 556 -43.66 -17.74 7.21
N ASN A 557 -44.74 -18.25 7.86
CA ASN A 557 -45.80 -18.99 7.19
C ASN A 557 -47.04 -18.15 6.85
N GLN A 558 -47.12 -16.87 7.27
CA GLN A 558 -48.21 -15.97 6.89
C GLN A 558 -48.10 -15.51 5.44
N GLN A 559 -49.19 -15.05 4.85
CA GLN A 559 -49.20 -14.46 3.51
C GLN A 559 -48.35 -13.18 3.51
N CYS A 560 -47.60 -13.00 2.44
CA CYS A 560 -46.70 -11.85 2.32
C CYS A 560 -47.50 -10.56 2.17
N PRO A 561 -47.25 -9.53 2.97
CA PRO A 561 -47.96 -8.25 2.92
C PRO A 561 -47.72 -7.45 1.63
N CYS A 562 -46.80 -7.88 0.77
CA CYS A 562 -46.56 -7.27 -0.55
C CYS A 562 -47.68 -7.55 -1.57
N GLY A 563 -48.71 -8.31 -1.23
CA GLY A 563 -49.84 -8.62 -2.13
C GLY A 563 -49.56 -9.73 -3.15
N SER A 564 -48.40 -10.40 -3.11
CA SER A 564 -48.03 -11.45 -4.07
C SER A 564 -48.78 -12.78 -3.94
N GLY A 565 -49.64 -12.93 -2.95
CA GLY A 565 -50.35 -14.19 -2.68
C GLY A 565 -49.50 -15.36 -2.17
N LYS A 566 -48.16 -15.16 -2.07
CA LYS A 566 -47.21 -16.17 -1.58
C LYS A 566 -46.96 -16.03 -0.09
N LYS A 567 -46.56 -17.13 0.58
CA LYS A 567 -46.16 -17.07 2.00
C LYS A 567 -44.89 -16.23 2.14
N PHE A 568 -44.73 -15.50 3.26
CA PHE A 568 -43.62 -14.57 3.51
C PHE A 568 -42.27 -15.20 3.26
N LYS A 569 -42.02 -16.44 3.69
CA LYS A 569 -40.79 -17.21 3.46
C LYS A 569 -40.48 -17.52 1.98
N HIS A 570 -41.43 -17.39 1.08
CA HIS A 570 -41.28 -17.64 -0.36
C HIS A 570 -41.37 -16.36 -1.19
N CYS A 571 -41.38 -15.18 -0.54
CA CYS A 571 -41.49 -13.88 -1.15
C CYS A 571 -40.46 -12.92 -0.52
N CYS A 572 -40.90 -11.88 0.19
CA CYS A 572 -40.02 -10.85 0.77
C CYS A 572 -39.16 -11.33 1.96
N GLY A 573 -39.51 -12.47 2.57
CA GLY A 573 -38.75 -13.11 3.65
C GLY A 573 -37.89 -14.32 3.19
N LYS A 574 -37.56 -14.40 1.91
CA LYS A 574 -36.62 -15.40 1.38
C LYS A 574 -35.19 -14.93 1.68
N LEU A 575 -34.51 -15.62 2.59
CA LEU A 575 -33.09 -15.45 2.89
C LEU A 575 -32.24 -16.00 1.78
#